data_986c5a5fa8fff6d4279fa64f93e314f9
#
_entry.id   986c5a5fa8fff6d4279fa64f93e314f9
#
_cell.length_a   1.000
_cell.length_b   1.000
_cell.length_c   1.000
_cell.angle_alpha   90.00
_cell.angle_beta   90.00
_cell.angle_gamma   90.00
#
_symmetry.space_group_name_H-M   'P 1'
#
loop_
_entity.id
_entity.type
_entity.pdbx_description
1 polymer ?
#
loop_
_entity_poly.entity_id
_entity_poly.type
_entity_poly.pdbx_seq_one_letter_code
_entity_poly.pdbx_strand_id
1 'polypeptide(L)'
;MRIGVVGATGQVGSVMRSLLAERKFPIDEIRFFASARSAGSTLPWAGGEITVEDASTADPTGLDIALFSSGATSSRELAPRFAAAGVTVIDNSSAWRMDPQVPLVVSEVNPQEIRNAPKGIIANPNCTTMAAMPVLKVLHDEAGLNRLIVSTYQAVSGGGLAGVDELDKQAREVVAMARDLTYDGEAVRYPVPTKFSAPIAFNVLPFAGRYTDDDSFETDEEQKLRNESRKILAIPNLRVSGTCVRVPVYTGHSLS
;
A
#
# COMPACT_ATOMS: atom_id res chain seq x y z
N MET A 1 5.90 23.82 5.92
CA MET A 1 5.74 23.05 4.67
C MET A 1 4.27 23.02 4.26
N ARG A 2 4.00 23.14 2.97
CA ARG A 2 2.65 23.05 2.39
C ARG A 2 2.47 21.66 1.81
N ILE A 3 1.50 20.90 2.34
CA ILE A 3 1.34 19.48 2.03
C ILE A 3 -0.01 19.21 1.38
N GLY A 4 0.00 18.40 0.31
CA GLY A 4 -1.18 17.81 -0.29
C GLY A 4 -1.33 16.34 0.08
N VAL A 5 -2.55 15.88 0.36
CA VAL A 5 -2.87 14.45 0.49
C VAL A 5 -3.84 14.07 -0.61
N VAL A 6 -3.39 13.30 -1.59
CA VAL A 6 -4.18 12.84 -2.74
C VAL A 6 -4.72 11.44 -2.46
N GLY A 7 -6.04 11.30 -2.51
CA GLY A 7 -6.76 10.13 -1.98
C GLY A 7 -7.10 10.27 -0.50
N ALA A 8 -7.25 11.50 -0.01
CA ALA A 8 -7.46 11.85 1.40
C ALA A 8 -8.70 11.19 2.03
N THR A 9 -9.72 10.85 1.26
CA THR A 9 -10.97 10.19 1.71
C THR A 9 -10.85 8.68 1.81
N GLY A 10 -9.76 8.09 1.28
CA GLY A 10 -9.51 6.66 1.33
C GLY A 10 -8.97 6.17 2.68
N GLN A 11 -8.94 4.84 2.86
CA GLN A 11 -8.42 4.20 4.08
C GLN A 11 -6.98 4.66 4.41
N VAL A 12 -6.07 4.56 3.44
CA VAL A 12 -4.66 4.95 3.64
C VAL A 12 -4.54 6.47 3.80
N GLY A 13 -5.30 7.27 3.03
CA GLY A 13 -5.32 8.72 3.17
C GLY A 13 -5.77 9.15 4.58
N SER A 14 -6.73 8.45 5.18
CA SER A 14 -7.14 8.68 6.57
C SER A 14 -5.99 8.41 7.56
N VAL A 15 -5.27 7.31 7.39
CA VAL A 15 -4.09 6.99 8.22
C VAL A 15 -2.98 8.02 8.03
N MET A 16 -2.69 8.44 6.79
CA MET A 16 -1.71 9.50 6.53
C MET A 16 -2.05 10.79 7.28
N ARG A 17 -3.31 11.23 7.22
CA ARG A 17 -3.78 12.42 7.96
C ARG A 17 -3.60 12.26 9.46
N SER A 18 -3.99 11.12 10.01
CA SER A 18 -3.83 10.83 11.43
C SER A 18 -2.37 10.85 11.87
N LEU A 19 -1.48 10.21 11.10
CA LEU A 19 -0.04 10.17 11.41
C LEU A 19 0.63 11.54 11.29
N LEU A 20 0.27 12.35 10.30
CA LEU A 20 0.79 13.72 10.18
C LEU A 20 0.42 14.56 11.41
N ALA A 21 -0.82 14.43 11.90
CA ALA A 21 -1.28 15.13 13.09
C ALA A 21 -0.61 14.59 14.37
N GLU A 22 -0.58 13.26 14.58
CA GLU A 22 0.01 12.59 15.73
C GLU A 22 1.49 12.94 15.88
N ARG A 23 2.24 12.89 14.78
CA ARG A 23 3.67 13.18 14.75
C ARG A 23 3.99 14.67 14.79
N LYS A 24 2.98 15.53 14.83
CA LYS A 24 3.16 16.99 14.80
C LYS A 24 4.08 17.43 13.66
N PHE A 25 3.85 16.85 12.48
CA PHE A 25 4.65 17.19 11.31
C PHE A 25 4.57 18.70 11.04
N PRO A 26 5.67 19.40 10.71
CA PRO A 26 5.69 20.86 10.59
C PRO A 26 4.96 21.31 9.32
N ILE A 27 3.63 21.43 9.41
CA ILE A 27 2.71 21.81 8.34
C ILE A 27 2.24 23.23 8.56
N ASP A 28 2.50 24.11 7.58
CA ASP A 28 1.97 25.48 7.55
C ASP A 28 0.60 25.50 6.87
N GLU A 29 0.43 24.66 5.82
CA GLU A 29 -0.81 24.53 5.06
C GLU A 29 -1.00 23.08 4.63
N ILE A 30 -2.23 22.56 4.71
CA ILE A 30 -2.60 21.25 4.20
C ILE A 30 -3.80 21.35 3.25
N ARG A 31 -3.74 20.60 2.15
CA ARG A 31 -4.83 20.49 1.18
C ARG A 31 -5.18 19.03 0.97
N PHE A 32 -6.46 18.73 0.85
CA PHE A 32 -6.96 17.37 0.64
C PHE A 32 -7.56 17.25 -0.75
N PHE A 33 -7.13 16.21 -1.47
CA PHE A 33 -7.56 15.91 -2.82
C PHE A 33 -8.16 14.52 -2.90
N ALA A 34 -9.26 14.39 -3.65
CA ALA A 34 -9.87 13.11 -3.95
C ALA A 34 -10.53 13.15 -5.35
N SER A 35 -11.27 12.10 -5.72
CA SER A 35 -12.03 12.10 -6.95
C SER A 35 -13.18 13.12 -6.94
N ALA A 36 -13.68 13.50 -8.11
CA ALA A 36 -14.84 14.40 -8.26
C ALA A 36 -16.03 13.99 -7.40
N ARG A 37 -16.24 12.67 -7.18
CA ARG A 37 -17.32 12.15 -6.33
C ARG A 37 -17.21 12.61 -4.87
N SER A 38 -16.00 12.82 -4.36
CA SER A 38 -15.72 13.20 -2.97
C SER A 38 -15.40 14.69 -2.84
N ALA A 39 -15.20 15.40 -3.93
CA ALA A 39 -14.93 16.81 -3.93
C ALA A 39 -16.09 17.59 -3.31
N GLY A 40 -15.77 18.66 -2.57
CA GLY A 40 -16.74 19.48 -1.82
C GLY A 40 -17.12 18.91 -0.45
N SER A 41 -16.80 17.64 -0.13
CA SER A 41 -16.93 17.15 1.25
C SER A 41 -15.85 17.75 2.16
N THR A 42 -16.06 17.72 3.47
CA THR A 42 -15.06 18.18 4.44
C THR A 42 -14.45 17.02 5.22
N LEU A 43 -13.21 17.19 5.62
CA LEU A 43 -12.48 16.23 6.45
C LEU A 43 -11.85 16.96 7.66
N PRO A 44 -11.90 16.36 8.85
CA PRO A 44 -11.33 16.97 10.05
C PRO A 44 -9.81 17.08 9.98
N TRP A 45 -9.26 18.22 10.43
CA TRP A 45 -7.85 18.48 10.57
C TRP A 45 -7.56 19.54 11.63
N ALA A 46 -6.68 19.23 12.60
CA ALA A 46 -6.16 20.17 13.60
C ALA A 46 -7.24 21.01 14.33
N GLY A 47 -8.37 20.40 14.64
CA GLY A 47 -9.49 21.07 15.33
C GLY A 47 -10.45 21.88 14.42
N GLY A 48 -10.22 21.88 13.11
CA GLY A 48 -11.09 22.43 12.08
C GLY A 48 -11.46 21.43 11.00
N GLU A 49 -11.95 21.90 9.89
CA GLU A 49 -12.30 21.10 8.71
C GLU A 49 -11.64 21.67 7.45
N ILE A 50 -11.19 20.77 6.58
CA ILE A 50 -10.63 21.11 5.26
C ILE A 50 -11.56 20.57 4.18
N THR A 51 -11.93 21.42 3.23
CA THR A 51 -12.70 20.99 2.06
C THR A 51 -11.83 20.17 1.12
N VAL A 52 -12.37 19.05 0.67
CA VAL A 52 -11.73 18.15 -0.30
C VAL A 52 -11.86 18.73 -1.71
N GLU A 53 -10.75 18.86 -2.39
CA GLU A 53 -10.67 19.33 -3.78
C GLU A 53 -10.73 18.16 -4.77
N ASP A 54 -11.23 18.44 -5.98
CA ASP A 54 -11.15 17.47 -7.09
C ASP A 54 -9.70 17.37 -7.59
N ALA A 55 -9.09 16.23 -7.34
CA ALA A 55 -7.70 15.97 -7.75
C ALA A 55 -7.46 16.11 -9.26
N SER A 56 -8.49 15.94 -10.09
CA SER A 56 -8.38 16.05 -11.55
C SER A 56 -8.29 17.47 -12.08
N THR A 57 -8.88 18.42 -11.38
CA THR A 57 -9.01 19.82 -11.82
C THR A 57 -8.27 20.82 -10.96
N ALA A 58 -8.02 20.49 -9.68
CA ALA A 58 -7.36 21.40 -8.73
C ALA A 58 -5.93 21.77 -9.19
N ASP A 59 -5.54 23.01 -8.99
CA ASP A 59 -4.17 23.49 -9.22
C ASP A 59 -3.29 23.12 -8.02
N PRO A 60 -2.24 22.28 -8.18
CA PRO A 60 -1.34 21.89 -7.10
C PRO A 60 -0.24 22.93 -6.81
N THR A 61 -0.18 24.01 -7.58
CA THR A 61 0.85 25.05 -7.43
C THR A 61 0.91 25.54 -5.99
N GLY A 62 2.13 25.70 -5.51
CA GLY A 62 2.38 26.20 -4.15
C GLY A 62 2.52 25.10 -3.10
N LEU A 63 2.23 23.83 -3.40
CA LEU A 63 2.56 22.73 -2.49
C LEU A 63 4.06 22.42 -2.54
N ASP A 64 4.62 22.04 -1.41
CA ASP A 64 6.00 21.55 -1.30
C ASP A 64 6.05 20.04 -1.53
N ILE A 65 5.12 19.29 -0.93
CA ILE A 65 5.04 17.82 -1.02
C ILE A 65 3.59 17.41 -1.24
N ALA A 66 3.38 16.35 -2.03
CA ALA A 66 2.10 15.67 -2.16
C ALA A 66 2.22 14.17 -1.87
N LEU A 67 1.45 13.68 -0.89
CA LEU A 67 1.36 12.28 -0.53
C LEU A 67 0.24 11.63 -1.33
N PHE A 68 0.57 10.68 -2.19
CA PHE A 68 -0.37 10.01 -3.09
C PHE A 68 -0.80 8.64 -2.55
N SER A 69 -2.10 8.45 -2.41
CA SER A 69 -2.74 7.17 -2.09
C SER A 69 -4.06 7.00 -2.86
N SER A 70 -4.05 7.29 -4.15
CA SER A 70 -5.25 7.26 -5.02
C SER A 70 -5.30 6.07 -5.97
N GLY A 71 -4.38 5.10 -5.80
CA GLY A 71 -4.24 3.94 -6.68
C GLY A 71 -3.41 4.22 -7.94
N ALA A 72 -2.94 3.14 -8.59
CA ALA A 72 -1.95 3.24 -9.68
C ALA A 72 -2.45 3.99 -10.91
N THR A 73 -3.71 3.80 -11.32
CA THR A 73 -4.28 4.47 -12.49
C THR A 73 -4.33 5.98 -12.28
N SER A 74 -4.88 6.42 -11.17
CA SER A 74 -4.95 7.83 -10.82
C SER A 74 -3.56 8.44 -10.63
N SER A 75 -2.62 7.71 -10.03
CA SER A 75 -1.25 8.21 -9.86
C SER A 75 -0.52 8.40 -11.19
N ARG A 76 -0.68 7.49 -12.16
CA ARG A 76 -0.08 7.67 -13.51
C ARG A 76 -0.56 8.95 -14.20
N GLU A 77 -1.80 9.33 -13.98
CA GLU A 77 -2.40 10.52 -14.56
C GLU A 77 -2.01 11.79 -13.82
N LEU A 78 -2.10 11.76 -12.49
CA LEU A 78 -2.01 12.97 -11.66
C LEU A 78 -0.59 13.29 -11.18
N ALA A 79 0.22 12.29 -10.83
CA ALA A 79 1.54 12.53 -10.24
C ALA A 79 2.46 13.37 -11.16
N PRO A 80 2.51 13.14 -12.49
CA PRO A 80 3.31 13.99 -13.38
C PRO A 80 2.83 15.45 -13.41
N ARG A 81 1.53 15.70 -13.27
CA ARG A 81 0.97 17.06 -13.23
C ARG A 81 1.39 17.80 -11.95
N PHE A 82 1.35 17.12 -10.81
CA PHE A 82 1.82 17.69 -9.54
C PHE A 82 3.34 17.95 -9.60
N ALA A 83 4.11 17.02 -10.11
CA ALA A 83 5.55 17.17 -10.28
C ALA A 83 5.90 18.33 -11.23
N ALA A 84 5.17 18.50 -12.33
CA ALA A 84 5.35 19.60 -13.27
C ALA A 84 5.05 20.99 -12.65
N ALA A 85 4.20 21.03 -11.61
CA ALA A 85 3.93 22.24 -10.83
C ALA A 85 5.01 22.50 -9.74
N GLY A 86 6.11 21.72 -9.73
CA GLY A 86 7.20 21.87 -8.77
C GLY A 86 6.98 21.15 -7.42
N VAL A 87 5.95 20.32 -7.32
CA VAL A 87 5.62 19.59 -6.09
C VAL A 87 6.39 18.27 -6.05
N THR A 88 7.06 17.96 -4.94
CA THR A 88 7.63 16.62 -4.73
C THR A 88 6.51 15.63 -4.44
N VAL A 89 6.33 14.64 -5.31
CA VAL A 89 5.32 13.60 -5.14
C VAL A 89 5.91 12.40 -4.42
N ILE A 90 5.28 11.95 -3.33
CA ILE A 90 5.57 10.69 -2.66
C ILE A 90 4.40 9.75 -2.94
N ASP A 91 4.61 8.76 -3.81
CA ASP A 91 3.54 7.88 -4.30
C ASP A 91 3.53 6.52 -3.62
N ASN A 92 2.44 6.21 -2.94
CA ASN A 92 2.22 4.92 -2.28
C ASN A 92 1.63 3.84 -3.22
N SER A 93 1.28 4.20 -4.44
CA SER A 93 0.75 3.23 -5.41
C SER A 93 1.84 2.38 -6.06
N SER A 94 1.45 1.38 -6.84
CA SER A 94 2.41 0.59 -7.62
C SER A 94 2.82 1.22 -8.94
N ALA A 95 2.33 2.42 -9.26
CA ALA A 95 2.47 3.03 -10.58
C ALA A 95 3.91 3.23 -11.03
N TRP A 96 4.78 3.64 -10.12
CA TRP A 96 6.11 4.14 -10.42
C TRP A 96 7.25 3.28 -9.86
N ARG A 97 6.94 2.26 -9.06
CA ARG A 97 7.92 1.47 -8.33
C ARG A 97 9.03 0.88 -9.20
N MET A 98 8.66 0.41 -10.39
CA MET A 98 9.61 -0.22 -11.31
C MET A 98 10.09 0.71 -12.44
N ASP A 99 9.66 1.98 -12.44
CA ASP A 99 10.20 2.98 -13.37
C ASP A 99 11.68 3.26 -13.02
N PRO A 100 12.62 3.13 -14.00
CA PRO A 100 14.05 3.33 -13.74
C PRO A 100 14.41 4.77 -13.39
N GLN A 101 13.56 5.75 -13.72
CA GLN A 101 13.76 7.16 -13.41
C GLN A 101 13.04 7.62 -12.14
N VAL A 102 12.42 6.69 -11.41
CA VAL A 102 11.76 6.96 -10.14
C VAL A 102 12.41 6.15 -9.04
N PRO A 103 12.98 6.77 -8.01
CA PRO A 103 13.55 6.05 -6.88
C PRO A 103 12.44 5.33 -6.10
N LEU A 104 12.73 4.09 -5.71
CA LEU A 104 11.90 3.29 -4.81
C LEU A 104 12.57 3.30 -3.44
N VAL A 105 11.95 3.96 -2.47
CA VAL A 105 12.63 4.33 -1.23
C VAL A 105 11.99 3.70 0.00
N VAL A 106 12.85 3.13 0.84
CA VAL A 106 12.59 2.85 2.26
C VAL A 106 13.54 3.72 3.06
N SER A 107 13.00 4.63 3.88
CA SER A 107 13.78 5.69 4.55
C SER A 107 14.93 5.17 5.41
N GLU A 108 14.78 3.98 5.98
CA GLU A 108 15.78 3.31 6.83
C GLU A 108 16.84 2.51 6.03
N VAL A 109 16.63 2.35 4.72
CA VAL A 109 17.45 1.47 3.88
C VAL A 109 18.27 2.23 2.84
N ASN A 110 17.61 3.07 2.06
CA ASN A 110 18.21 3.79 0.94
C ASN A 110 17.75 5.26 0.84
N PRO A 111 17.81 6.05 1.95
CA PRO A 111 17.32 7.43 1.95
C PRO A 111 18.05 8.36 0.97
N GLN A 112 19.31 8.04 0.60
CA GLN A 112 20.10 8.80 -0.36
C GLN A 112 19.44 8.87 -1.74
N GLU A 113 18.64 7.86 -2.12
CA GLU A 113 17.94 7.79 -3.41
C GLU A 113 16.88 8.89 -3.58
N ILE A 114 16.40 9.49 -2.49
CA ILE A 114 15.46 10.63 -2.54
C ILE A 114 16.01 11.78 -3.40
N ARG A 115 17.34 11.97 -3.41
CA ARG A 115 18.01 13.03 -4.17
C ARG A 115 18.04 12.75 -5.68
N ASN A 116 17.77 11.52 -6.08
CA ASN A 116 17.80 11.07 -7.47
C ASN A 116 16.37 10.84 -8.00
N ALA A 117 15.55 11.88 -7.99
CA ALA A 117 14.15 11.84 -8.44
C ALA A 117 13.93 12.79 -9.64
N PRO A 118 14.48 12.50 -10.83
CA PRO A 118 14.41 13.41 -11.98
C PRO A 118 12.97 13.70 -12.46
N LYS A 119 12.02 12.83 -12.14
CA LYS A 119 10.59 13.05 -12.43
C LYS A 119 9.86 13.82 -11.35
N GLY A 120 10.52 14.22 -10.25
CA GLY A 120 9.86 14.82 -9.09
C GLY A 120 8.95 13.86 -8.34
N ILE A 121 9.07 12.55 -8.62
CA ILE A 121 8.25 11.48 -8.03
C ILE A 121 9.19 10.52 -7.29
N ILE A 122 8.80 10.18 -6.05
CA ILE A 122 9.44 9.18 -5.20
C ILE A 122 8.42 8.09 -4.94
N ALA A 123 8.75 6.84 -5.27
CA ALA A 123 7.85 5.71 -5.04
C ALA A 123 8.08 5.09 -3.66
N ASN A 124 6.97 4.75 -3.01
CA ASN A 124 6.92 3.99 -1.77
C ASN A 124 6.65 2.51 -2.10
N PRO A 125 7.36 1.54 -1.53
CA PRO A 125 7.23 0.14 -1.89
C PRO A 125 5.91 -0.49 -1.42
N ASN A 126 5.72 -1.74 -1.82
CA ASN A 126 4.67 -2.59 -1.30
C ASN A 126 4.81 -2.79 0.22
N CYS A 127 3.69 -2.93 0.91
CA CYS A 127 3.64 -3.01 2.37
C CYS A 127 4.48 -4.16 2.95
N THR A 128 4.44 -5.34 2.34
CA THR A 128 5.24 -6.50 2.79
C THR A 128 6.72 -6.29 2.48
N THR A 129 7.06 -5.74 1.33
CA THR A 129 8.43 -5.38 0.99
C THR A 129 8.98 -4.37 2.00
N MET A 130 8.25 -3.28 2.25
CA MET A 130 8.69 -2.25 3.20
C MET A 130 8.96 -2.82 4.59
N ALA A 131 8.10 -3.70 5.09
CA ALA A 131 8.25 -4.30 6.42
C ALA A 131 9.52 -5.17 6.53
N ALA A 132 9.93 -5.85 5.45
CA ALA A 132 11.09 -6.74 5.42
C ALA A 132 12.43 -5.99 5.25
N MET A 133 12.44 -4.89 4.47
CA MET A 133 13.68 -4.26 4.01
C MET A 133 14.62 -3.76 5.11
N PRO A 134 14.17 -3.12 6.21
CA PRO A 134 15.07 -2.66 7.26
C PRO A 134 15.87 -3.80 7.91
N VAL A 135 15.22 -4.95 8.13
CA VAL A 135 15.89 -6.14 8.69
C VAL A 135 16.86 -6.75 7.68
N LEU A 136 16.41 -6.91 6.43
CA LEU A 136 17.22 -7.51 5.37
C LEU A 136 18.44 -6.67 5.01
N LYS A 137 18.34 -5.34 5.11
CA LYS A 137 19.46 -4.44 4.87
C LYS A 137 20.60 -4.67 5.86
N VAL A 138 20.26 -4.73 7.15
CA VAL A 138 21.26 -5.00 8.20
C VAL A 138 21.93 -6.37 7.99
N LEU A 139 21.15 -7.41 7.71
CA LEU A 139 21.67 -8.75 7.44
C LEU A 139 22.54 -8.78 6.19
N HIS A 140 22.17 -8.02 5.15
CA HIS A 140 22.95 -7.91 3.92
C HIS A 140 24.30 -7.23 4.16
N ASP A 141 24.30 -6.14 4.90
CA ASP A 141 25.51 -5.36 5.18
C ASP A 141 26.54 -6.17 6.00
N GLU A 142 26.05 -6.96 6.96
CA GLU A 142 26.91 -7.72 7.87
C GLU A 142 27.38 -9.06 7.28
N ALA A 143 26.54 -9.76 6.54
CA ALA A 143 26.79 -11.14 6.13
C ALA A 143 26.64 -11.41 4.62
N GLY A 144 26.09 -10.49 3.86
CA GLY A 144 25.72 -10.69 2.48
C GLY A 144 24.43 -11.51 2.31
N LEU A 145 23.52 -11.05 1.48
CA LEU A 145 22.26 -11.73 1.18
C LEU A 145 22.34 -12.44 -0.16
N ASN A 146 22.32 -13.78 -0.14
CA ASN A 146 22.42 -14.63 -1.33
C ASN A 146 21.03 -15.06 -1.86
N ARG A 147 20.08 -15.23 -0.95
CA ARG A 147 18.73 -15.71 -1.25
C ARG A 147 17.75 -15.24 -0.20
N LEU A 148 16.53 -14.94 -0.62
CA LEU A 148 15.41 -14.59 0.22
C LEU A 148 14.26 -15.59 -0.03
N ILE A 149 13.81 -16.25 1.00
CA ILE A 149 12.58 -17.06 1.00
C ILE A 149 11.68 -16.44 2.06
N VAL A 150 10.48 -16.02 1.68
CA VAL A 150 9.56 -15.29 2.56
C VAL A 150 8.16 -15.86 2.44
N SER A 151 7.54 -16.13 3.58
CA SER A 151 6.10 -16.33 3.69
C SER A 151 5.48 -15.10 4.36
N THR A 152 4.38 -14.61 3.80
CA THR A 152 3.68 -13.46 4.37
C THR A 152 2.33 -13.87 4.94
N TYR A 153 1.88 -13.18 5.98
CA TYR A 153 0.56 -13.30 6.58
C TYR A 153 -0.10 -11.92 6.52
N GLN A 154 -0.88 -11.70 5.45
CA GLN A 154 -1.34 -10.36 5.09
C GLN A 154 -2.79 -10.13 5.52
N ALA A 155 -2.99 -9.09 6.32
CA ALA A 155 -4.31 -8.66 6.74
C ALA A 155 -5.20 -8.22 5.56
N VAL A 156 -6.51 -8.30 5.73
CA VAL A 156 -7.50 -7.95 4.71
C VAL A 156 -7.50 -6.47 4.32
N SER A 157 -7.02 -5.59 5.20
CA SER A 157 -6.89 -4.15 4.91
C SER A 157 -5.98 -3.83 3.71
N GLY A 158 -5.05 -4.73 3.37
CA GLY A 158 -4.29 -4.65 2.11
C GLY A 158 -5.16 -4.74 0.86
N GLY A 159 -6.35 -5.32 0.97
CA GLY A 159 -7.40 -5.32 -0.06
C GLY A 159 -8.27 -4.06 -0.07
N GLY A 160 -8.00 -3.07 0.79
CA GLY A 160 -8.82 -1.88 1.00
C GLY A 160 -10.05 -2.14 1.87
N LEU A 161 -10.92 -1.13 2.03
CA LEU A 161 -12.15 -1.26 2.84
C LEU A 161 -13.04 -2.42 2.40
N ALA A 162 -13.13 -2.71 1.11
CA ALA A 162 -13.89 -3.85 0.60
C ALA A 162 -13.41 -5.19 1.18
N GLY A 163 -12.10 -5.35 1.43
CA GLY A 163 -11.57 -6.55 2.09
C GLY A 163 -11.93 -6.60 3.58
N VAL A 164 -11.91 -5.46 4.25
CA VAL A 164 -12.33 -5.32 5.65
C VAL A 164 -13.81 -5.66 5.81
N ASP A 165 -14.66 -5.07 4.96
CA ASP A 165 -16.11 -5.28 4.98
C ASP A 165 -16.47 -6.74 4.68
N GLU A 166 -15.75 -7.39 3.75
CA GLU A 166 -15.99 -8.80 3.43
C GLU A 166 -15.65 -9.70 4.60
N LEU A 167 -14.52 -9.49 5.28
CA LEU A 167 -14.18 -10.25 6.50
C LEU A 167 -15.23 -10.03 7.59
N ASP A 168 -15.59 -8.77 7.87
CA ASP A 168 -16.55 -8.45 8.92
C ASP A 168 -17.90 -9.11 8.66
N LYS A 169 -18.42 -8.98 7.43
CA LYS A 169 -19.68 -9.60 7.02
C LYS A 169 -19.64 -11.11 7.17
N GLN A 170 -18.64 -11.77 6.59
CA GLN A 170 -18.52 -13.24 6.68
C GLN A 170 -18.40 -13.70 8.13
N ALA A 171 -17.55 -13.05 8.93
CA ALA A 171 -17.38 -13.42 10.34
C ALA A 171 -18.69 -13.32 11.13
N ARG A 172 -19.44 -12.22 11.00
CA ARG A 172 -20.72 -12.02 11.70
C ARG A 172 -21.78 -13.04 11.31
N GLU A 173 -21.86 -13.38 10.03
CA GLU A 173 -22.87 -14.30 9.53
C GLU A 173 -22.62 -15.75 9.98
N VAL A 174 -21.36 -16.17 10.17
CA VAL A 174 -21.05 -17.58 10.40
C VAL A 174 -20.49 -17.90 11.79
N VAL A 175 -20.16 -16.91 12.62
CA VAL A 175 -19.49 -17.12 13.92
C VAL A 175 -20.21 -18.11 14.83
N ALA A 176 -21.52 -18.11 14.84
CA ALA A 176 -22.32 -19.01 15.68
C ALA A 176 -22.14 -20.51 15.35
N MET A 177 -21.80 -20.82 14.10
CA MET A 177 -21.61 -22.18 13.57
C MET A 177 -20.15 -22.50 13.27
N ALA A 178 -19.25 -21.51 13.37
CA ALA A 178 -17.87 -21.63 12.93
C ALA A 178 -17.10 -22.77 13.63
N ARG A 179 -17.51 -23.15 14.85
CA ARG A 179 -16.89 -24.27 15.57
C ARG A 179 -17.08 -25.63 14.87
N ASP A 180 -18.17 -25.79 14.12
CA ASP A 180 -18.47 -27.03 13.41
C ASP A 180 -17.48 -27.30 12.25
N LEU A 181 -16.80 -26.24 11.75
CA LEU A 181 -15.68 -26.36 10.80
C LEU A 181 -14.54 -27.22 11.32
N THR A 182 -14.45 -27.48 12.63
CA THR A 182 -13.49 -28.43 13.21
C THR A 182 -13.68 -29.85 12.69
N TYR A 183 -14.92 -30.20 12.36
CA TYR A 183 -15.30 -31.59 12.01
C TYR A 183 -15.71 -31.70 10.54
N ASP A 184 -16.22 -30.62 9.96
CA ASP A 184 -16.73 -30.61 8.58
C ASP A 184 -16.47 -29.24 7.94
N GLY A 185 -15.62 -29.20 6.92
CA GLY A 185 -15.27 -27.99 6.18
C GLY A 185 -16.46 -27.38 5.41
N GLU A 186 -17.56 -28.11 5.23
CA GLU A 186 -18.81 -27.68 4.59
C GLU A 186 -19.91 -27.30 5.59
N ALA A 187 -19.64 -27.37 6.90
CA ALA A 187 -20.59 -27.09 7.96
C ALA A 187 -21.18 -25.68 7.90
N VAL A 188 -20.47 -24.76 7.25
CA VAL A 188 -20.84 -23.34 7.19
C VAL A 188 -21.02 -22.87 5.75
N ARG A 189 -22.15 -22.21 5.49
CA ARG A 189 -22.36 -21.52 4.21
C ARG A 189 -21.94 -20.07 4.33
N TYR A 190 -20.81 -19.75 3.69
CA TYR A 190 -20.33 -18.38 3.60
C TYR A 190 -21.11 -17.55 2.58
N PRO A 191 -21.25 -16.24 2.79
CA PRO A 191 -21.61 -15.32 1.73
C PRO A 191 -20.62 -15.47 0.54
N VAL A 192 -21.13 -15.27 -0.67
CA VAL A 192 -20.28 -15.36 -1.87
C VAL A 192 -19.17 -14.31 -1.77
N PRO A 193 -17.90 -14.72 -1.87
CA PRO A 193 -16.80 -13.79 -1.86
C PRO A 193 -16.87 -12.82 -3.04
N THR A 194 -16.57 -11.55 -2.79
CA THR A 194 -16.57 -10.50 -3.81
C THR A 194 -15.21 -9.84 -4.00
N LYS A 195 -14.41 -9.85 -2.95
CA LYS A 195 -13.07 -9.26 -2.94
C LYS A 195 -11.95 -10.31 -3.01
N PHE A 196 -12.12 -11.42 -2.32
CA PHE A 196 -11.14 -12.52 -2.30
C PHE A 196 -11.59 -13.69 -3.17
N SER A 197 -10.64 -14.58 -3.50
CA SER A 197 -10.90 -15.75 -4.36
C SER A 197 -11.72 -16.84 -3.66
N ALA A 198 -11.77 -16.81 -2.34
CA ALA A 198 -12.54 -17.73 -1.49
C ALA A 198 -12.91 -17.04 -0.17
N PRO A 199 -13.80 -17.61 0.65
CA PRO A 199 -14.12 -17.05 1.96
C PRO A 199 -12.88 -16.86 2.82
N ILE A 200 -12.80 -15.69 3.47
CA ILE A 200 -11.63 -15.32 4.29
C ILE A 200 -11.86 -15.51 5.79
N ALA A 201 -13.11 -15.35 6.29
CA ALA A 201 -13.40 -15.55 7.70
C ALA A 201 -13.11 -16.99 8.12
N PHE A 202 -12.36 -17.17 9.22
CA PHE A 202 -11.93 -18.47 9.75
C PHE A 202 -11.14 -19.32 8.74
N ASN A 203 -10.48 -18.69 7.76
CA ASN A 203 -9.77 -19.35 6.69
C ASN A 203 -8.43 -18.65 6.40
N VAL A 204 -7.54 -19.36 5.72
CA VAL A 204 -6.24 -18.88 5.25
C VAL A 204 -6.17 -19.09 3.75
N LEU A 205 -5.88 -18.03 3.00
CA LEU A 205 -5.79 -18.11 1.54
C LEU A 205 -4.32 -17.93 1.13
N PRO A 206 -3.62 -18.98 0.70
CA PRO A 206 -2.25 -18.87 0.18
C PRO A 206 -2.26 -18.27 -1.23
N PHE A 207 -2.93 -17.12 -1.36
CA PHE A 207 -3.15 -16.40 -2.59
C PHE A 207 -3.44 -14.93 -2.27
N ALA A 208 -2.53 -14.03 -2.61
CA ALA A 208 -2.73 -12.59 -2.51
C ALA A 208 -2.47 -11.93 -3.86
N GLY A 209 -3.40 -11.08 -4.29
CA GLY A 209 -3.33 -10.46 -5.61
C GLY A 209 -3.99 -11.30 -6.70
N ARG A 210 -3.36 -11.40 -7.85
CA ARG A 210 -3.80 -12.16 -9.02
C ARG A 210 -2.60 -12.81 -9.70
N TYR A 211 -2.80 -13.91 -10.38
CA TYR A 211 -1.74 -14.51 -11.22
C TYR A 211 -1.24 -13.51 -12.27
N THR A 212 0.04 -13.58 -12.54
CA THR A 212 0.68 -12.86 -13.64
C THR A 212 0.63 -13.69 -14.92
N ASP A 213 0.58 -13.01 -16.07
CA ASP A 213 0.47 -13.64 -17.39
C ASP A 213 1.88 -13.91 -17.99
N ASP A 214 2.79 -14.52 -17.20
CA ASP A 214 4.20 -14.74 -17.58
C ASP A 214 4.70 -16.16 -17.33
N ASP A 215 3.78 -17.13 -17.22
CA ASP A 215 4.05 -18.55 -16.97
C ASP A 215 4.87 -18.84 -15.69
N SER A 216 5.08 -17.85 -14.82
CA SER A 216 5.80 -18.05 -13.54
C SER A 216 4.96 -18.73 -12.48
N PHE A 217 3.64 -18.76 -12.64
CA PHE A 217 2.68 -19.18 -11.63
C PHE A 217 2.77 -18.37 -10.32
N GLU A 218 3.39 -17.19 -10.37
CA GLU A 218 3.43 -16.26 -9.26
C GLU A 218 2.22 -15.31 -9.29
N THR A 219 1.88 -14.78 -8.13
CA THR A 219 0.97 -13.64 -8.05
C THR A 219 1.73 -12.32 -8.25
N ASP A 220 1.00 -11.27 -8.62
CA ASP A 220 1.57 -9.92 -8.73
C ASP A 220 2.12 -9.42 -7.37
N GLU A 221 1.61 -9.95 -6.25
CA GLU A 221 2.12 -9.63 -4.92
C GLU A 221 3.50 -10.27 -4.67
N GLU A 222 3.70 -11.50 -5.08
CA GLU A 222 4.99 -12.21 -5.01
C GLU A 222 6.03 -11.58 -5.93
N GLN A 223 5.62 -11.18 -7.13
CA GLN A 223 6.49 -10.45 -8.05
C GLN A 223 6.92 -9.07 -7.52
N LYS A 224 6.01 -8.33 -6.84
CA LYS A 224 6.38 -7.08 -6.17
C LYS A 224 7.46 -7.33 -5.14
N LEU A 225 7.28 -8.30 -4.26
CA LEU A 225 8.27 -8.65 -3.24
C LEU A 225 9.64 -8.92 -3.88
N ARG A 226 9.71 -9.72 -4.95
CA ARG A 226 10.94 -10.03 -5.67
C ARG A 226 11.58 -8.81 -6.33
N ASN A 227 10.81 -8.09 -7.12
CA ASN A 227 11.37 -7.01 -7.95
C ASN A 227 11.71 -5.77 -7.13
N GLU A 228 10.87 -5.44 -6.15
CA GLU A 228 11.08 -4.28 -5.29
C GLU A 228 12.27 -4.50 -4.34
N SER A 229 12.42 -5.70 -3.74
CA SER A 229 13.58 -6.00 -2.88
C SER A 229 14.90 -5.91 -3.64
N ARG A 230 14.96 -6.37 -4.89
CA ARG A 230 16.13 -6.23 -5.77
C ARG A 230 16.50 -4.76 -6.00
N LYS A 231 15.51 -3.93 -6.27
CA LYS A 231 15.70 -2.49 -6.53
C LYS A 231 16.13 -1.74 -5.27
N ILE A 232 15.44 -1.96 -4.15
CA ILE A 232 15.70 -1.26 -2.88
C ILE A 232 17.08 -1.61 -2.30
N LEU A 233 17.44 -2.89 -2.31
CA LEU A 233 18.72 -3.38 -1.77
C LEU A 233 19.88 -3.23 -2.77
N ALA A 234 19.61 -2.80 -4.00
CA ALA A 234 20.59 -2.73 -5.09
C ALA A 234 21.26 -4.09 -5.38
N ILE A 235 20.52 -5.20 -5.27
CA ILE A 235 20.99 -6.56 -5.56
C ILE A 235 20.19 -7.12 -6.75
N PRO A 236 20.55 -6.79 -8.01
CA PRO A 236 19.71 -7.08 -9.19
C PRO A 236 19.47 -8.59 -9.41
N ASN A 237 20.39 -9.44 -8.99
CA ASN A 237 20.30 -10.89 -9.15
C ASN A 237 19.90 -11.64 -7.87
N LEU A 238 19.37 -10.94 -6.87
CA LEU A 238 18.88 -11.60 -5.66
C LEU A 238 17.85 -12.65 -6.00
N ARG A 239 18.08 -13.90 -5.54
CA ARG A 239 17.13 -15.00 -5.69
C ARG A 239 16.04 -14.83 -4.64
N VAL A 240 14.82 -14.60 -5.08
CA VAL A 240 13.67 -14.38 -4.18
C VAL A 240 12.57 -15.36 -4.53
N SER A 241 12.03 -16.01 -3.52
CA SER A 241 10.81 -16.82 -3.58
C SER A 241 9.88 -16.33 -2.47
N GLY A 242 8.69 -15.90 -2.85
CA GLY A 242 7.64 -15.44 -1.93
C GLY A 242 6.45 -16.40 -1.93
N THR A 243 5.80 -16.54 -0.79
CA THR A 243 4.45 -17.11 -0.68
C THR A 243 3.59 -16.10 0.03
N CYS A 244 2.71 -15.44 -0.72
CA CYS A 244 1.87 -14.37 -0.18
C CYS A 244 0.52 -14.92 0.25
N VAL A 245 0.24 -14.86 1.55
CA VAL A 245 -0.93 -15.47 2.17
C VAL A 245 -1.86 -14.40 2.74
N ARG A 246 -3.15 -14.48 2.43
CA ARG A 246 -4.18 -13.64 3.05
C ARG A 246 -4.73 -14.35 4.29
N VAL A 247 -4.77 -13.63 5.42
CA VAL A 247 -5.25 -14.14 6.70
C VAL A 247 -6.44 -13.33 7.23
N PRO A 248 -7.30 -13.92 8.09
CA PRO A 248 -8.52 -13.29 8.59
C PRO A 248 -8.22 -12.30 9.73
N VAL A 249 -7.38 -11.32 9.44
CA VAL A 249 -6.95 -10.26 10.36
C VAL A 249 -7.27 -8.92 9.73
N TYR A 250 -7.85 -7.99 10.47
CA TYR A 250 -8.27 -6.70 9.93
C TYR A 250 -7.10 -5.84 9.48
N THR A 251 -6.02 -5.75 10.28
CA THR A 251 -4.88 -4.89 9.98
C THR A 251 -3.57 -5.51 10.49
N GLY A 252 -2.46 -5.08 9.89
CA GLY A 252 -1.13 -5.59 10.20
C GLY A 252 -0.73 -6.79 9.35
N HIS A 253 0.51 -6.79 8.87
CA HIS A 253 1.11 -7.90 8.13
C HIS A 253 2.24 -8.49 8.96
N SER A 254 2.39 -9.82 8.86
CA SER A 254 3.53 -10.53 9.44
C SER A 254 4.29 -11.26 8.33
N LEU A 255 5.55 -11.51 8.57
CA LEU A 255 6.42 -12.23 7.64
C LEU A 255 7.29 -13.24 8.42
N SER A 256 7.62 -14.35 7.77
CA SER A 256 8.58 -15.36 8.25
C SER A 256 9.50 -15.78 7.13
#